data_8384e0bab5ba067c21d5e03294d9f647
#
_entry.id   8384e0bab5ba067c21d5e03294d9f647
#
_cell.length_a   1.000
_cell.length_b   1.000
_cell.length_c   1.000
_cell.angle_alpha   90.00
_cell.angle_beta   90.00
_cell.angle_gamma   90.00
#
_symmetry.space_group_name_H-M   'P 1'
#
loop_
_entity.id
_entity.type
_entity.pdbx_description
1 polymer ?
#
loop_
_entity_poly.entity_id
_entity_poly.type
_entity_poly.pdbx_seq_one_letter_code
_entity_poly.pdbx_strand_id
1 'polypeptide(L)'
;MKISKNEEEIYQYMRIHQFHTLFSFHVLPYVELHSFQTKEMICSEGNALPYLYYLISGRAKIYMSHKNGKVSLINFIQAPSFIGELGLIGVENITKSVEVLEDCVCLALPLKDCQQLLLQDATFLQHLCKFIGEKTITRTENYAKNYSYPFENRLAAFILLTEQNNCYIEKHTEASEYLNVSYRHLLYVLNRFCQQNYLRKEGRTYYIQDRNTLEKLADELKI
;
A
#
# COMPACT_ATOMS: atom_id res chain seq x y z
N MET A 1 -1.58 11.55 -13.59
CA MET A 1 -2.26 12.21 -12.45
C MET A 1 -3.27 13.24 -12.97
N LYS A 2 -4.51 13.22 -12.47
CA LYS A 2 -5.56 14.21 -12.75
C LYS A 2 -5.96 14.86 -11.41
N ILE A 3 -6.10 16.19 -11.40
CA ILE A 3 -6.50 16.97 -10.23
C ILE A 3 -7.89 17.56 -10.49
N SER A 4 -8.80 17.36 -9.54
CA SER A 4 -10.12 18.03 -9.50
C SER A 4 -10.18 18.93 -8.28
N LYS A 5 -10.73 20.14 -8.47
CA LYS A 5 -11.03 21.11 -7.41
C LYS A 5 -12.53 21.39 -7.33
N ASN A 6 -13.34 20.48 -7.85
CA ASN A 6 -14.78 20.56 -7.75
C ASN A 6 -15.21 20.29 -6.30
N GLU A 7 -15.63 21.34 -5.61
CA GLU A 7 -16.01 21.27 -4.19
C GLU A 7 -17.15 20.28 -3.91
N GLU A 8 -18.12 20.16 -4.81
CA GLU A 8 -19.24 19.25 -4.66
C GLU A 8 -18.78 17.78 -4.71
N GLU A 9 -17.91 17.46 -5.67
CA GLU A 9 -17.31 16.14 -5.81
C GLU A 9 -16.44 15.80 -4.60
N ILE A 10 -15.57 16.73 -4.17
CA ILE A 10 -14.71 16.59 -2.99
C ILE A 10 -15.56 16.35 -1.75
N TYR A 11 -16.61 17.15 -1.55
CA TYR A 11 -17.49 17.03 -0.40
C TYR A 11 -18.21 15.68 -0.33
N GLN A 12 -18.65 15.14 -1.47
CA GLN A 12 -19.24 13.80 -1.53
C GLN A 12 -18.25 12.73 -1.08
N TYR A 13 -17.01 12.72 -1.61
CA TYR A 13 -15.98 11.77 -1.19
C TYR A 13 -15.61 11.92 0.29
N MET A 14 -15.48 13.15 0.78
CA MET A 14 -15.20 13.40 2.20
C MET A 14 -16.29 12.85 3.11
N ARG A 15 -17.56 12.95 2.72
CA ARG A 15 -18.69 12.39 3.48
C ARG A 15 -18.70 10.87 3.47
N ILE A 16 -18.55 10.25 2.30
CA ILE A 16 -18.56 8.79 2.14
C ILE A 16 -17.45 8.16 3.01
N HIS A 17 -16.27 8.75 3.00
CA HIS A 17 -15.10 8.25 3.73
C HIS A 17 -14.94 8.86 5.13
N GLN A 18 -15.90 9.64 5.60
CA GLN A 18 -15.87 10.33 6.90
C GLN A 18 -14.60 11.14 7.14
N PHE A 19 -13.93 11.60 6.07
CA PHE A 19 -12.63 12.27 6.14
C PHE A 19 -12.69 13.55 6.97
N HIS A 20 -13.79 14.29 6.92
CA HIS A 20 -13.99 15.51 7.69
C HIS A 20 -13.95 15.28 9.21
N THR A 21 -14.25 14.06 9.69
CA THR A 21 -14.24 13.74 11.13
C THR A 21 -12.83 13.59 11.69
N LEU A 22 -11.82 13.51 10.83
CA LEU A 22 -10.42 13.40 11.23
C LEU A 22 -9.86 14.73 11.77
N PHE A 23 -10.57 15.85 11.60
CA PHE A 23 -10.08 17.20 11.89
C PHE A 23 -11.02 17.94 12.83
N SER A 24 -10.46 18.85 13.67
CA SER A 24 -11.26 19.77 14.50
C SER A 24 -11.62 21.07 13.77
N PHE A 25 -11.04 21.33 12.60
CA PHE A 25 -11.28 22.51 11.78
C PHE A 25 -11.96 22.17 10.44
N HIS A 26 -12.48 23.19 9.77
CA HIS A 26 -13.10 23.03 8.45
C HIS A 26 -12.04 22.80 7.38
N VAL A 27 -11.77 21.53 7.04
CA VAL A 27 -10.68 21.09 6.17
C VAL A 27 -10.99 21.25 4.66
N LEU A 28 -12.28 21.31 4.27
CA LEU A 28 -12.72 21.35 2.85
C LEU A 28 -11.97 22.34 1.96
N PRO A 29 -11.68 23.59 2.40
CA PRO A 29 -10.99 24.58 1.56
C PRO A 29 -9.58 24.18 1.14
N TYR A 30 -8.97 23.21 1.83
CA TYR A 30 -7.61 22.74 1.57
C TYR A 30 -7.57 21.43 0.79
N VAL A 31 -8.72 20.78 0.55
CA VAL A 31 -8.74 19.44 -0.06
C VAL A 31 -8.78 19.55 -1.58
N GLU A 32 -7.91 18.81 -2.23
CA GLU A 32 -7.94 18.53 -3.67
C GLU A 32 -8.24 17.05 -3.89
N LEU A 33 -8.91 16.70 -4.99
CA LEU A 33 -9.12 15.31 -5.38
C LEU A 33 -8.12 14.94 -6.47
N HIS A 34 -7.22 13.99 -6.16
CA HIS A 34 -6.20 13.51 -7.06
C HIS A 34 -6.52 12.08 -7.51
N SER A 35 -6.53 11.85 -8.83
CA SER A 35 -6.71 10.52 -9.42
C SER A 35 -5.43 10.10 -10.14
N PHE A 36 -5.05 8.84 -9.93
CA PHE A 36 -3.86 8.24 -10.50
C PHE A 36 -4.23 6.94 -11.20
N GLN A 37 -3.72 6.74 -12.41
CA GLN A 37 -3.90 5.49 -13.15
C GLN A 37 -2.85 4.47 -12.74
N THR A 38 -3.14 3.21 -12.99
CA THR A 38 -2.21 2.09 -12.80
C THR A 38 -0.84 2.38 -13.43
N LYS A 39 0.24 2.10 -12.69
CA LYS A 39 1.65 2.40 -13.01
C LYS A 39 2.06 3.86 -12.88
N GLU A 40 1.16 4.79 -12.58
CA GLU A 40 1.57 6.15 -12.21
C GLU A 40 2.21 6.18 -10.82
N MET A 41 3.02 7.22 -10.59
CA MET A 41 3.68 7.46 -9.30
C MET A 41 2.87 8.48 -8.49
N ILE A 42 2.48 8.12 -7.26
CA ILE A 42 1.91 9.09 -6.30
C ILE A 42 3.04 9.96 -5.77
N CYS A 43 4.17 9.35 -5.42
CA CYS A 43 5.40 10.06 -5.08
C CYS A 43 6.63 9.28 -5.57
N SER A 44 7.72 10.00 -5.84
CA SER A 44 8.99 9.44 -6.28
C SER A 44 10.05 9.66 -5.22
N GLU A 45 10.89 8.65 -5.00
CA GLU A 45 12.00 8.71 -4.05
C GLU A 45 12.93 9.91 -4.31
N GLY A 46 13.38 10.52 -3.25
CA GLY A 46 14.29 11.66 -3.31
C GLY A 46 13.59 13.03 -3.39
N ASN A 47 12.29 13.07 -3.65
CA ASN A 47 11.53 14.31 -3.73
C ASN A 47 10.83 14.62 -2.40
N ALA A 48 10.71 15.89 -2.06
CA ALA A 48 9.80 16.32 -1.01
C ALA A 48 8.36 16.03 -1.45
N LEU A 49 7.55 15.49 -0.54
CA LEU A 49 6.14 15.25 -0.82
C LEU A 49 5.36 16.55 -0.58
N PRO A 50 4.76 17.14 -1.63
CA PRO A 50 4.04 18.42 -1.50
C PRO A 50 2.66 18.28 -0.85
N TYR A 51 2.16 17.06 -0.71
CA TYR A 51 0.82 16.76 -0.18
C TYR A 51 0.87 15.67 0.89
N LEU A 52 0.00 15.78 1.88
CA LEU A 52 -0.47 14.62 2.62
C LEU A 52 -1.63 14.02 1.84
N TYR A 53 -1.51 12.77 1.42
CA TYR A 53 -2.58 12.06 0.74
C TYR A 53 -3.34 11.15 1.68
N TYR A 54 -4.65 11.11 1.51
CA TYR A 54 -5.52 10.09 2.09
C TYR A 54 -6.12 9.28 0.95
N LEU A 55 -5.60 8.06 0.75
CA LEU A 55 -6.05 7.13 -0.26
C LEU A 55 -7.45 6.64 0.10
N ILE A 56 -8.43 6.89 -0.75
CA ILE A 56 -9.84 6.52 -0.55
C ILE A 56 -10.29 5.37 -1.43
N SER A 57 -9.56 5.10 -2.52
CA SER A 57 -9.84 4.00 -3.44
C SER A 57 -8.55 3.55 -4.13
N GLY A 58 -8.46 2.27 -4.44
CA GLY A 58 -7.34 1.68 -5.16
C GLY A 58 -6.26 1.09 -4.25
N ARG A 59 -5.16 0.68 -4.90
CA ARG A 59 -4.02 0.02 -4.26
C ARG A 59 -2.71 0.54 -4.83
N ALA A 60 -1.69 0.63 -3.99
CA ALA A 60 -0.35 1.05 -4.37
C ALA A 60 0.71 0.19 -3.67
N LYS A 61 1.94 0.22 -4.15
CA LYS A 61 3.11 -0.39 -3.52
C LYS A 61 4.16 0.66 -3.19
N ILE A 62 4.83 0.45 -2.05
CA ILE A 62 5.96 1.27 -1.61
C ILE A 62 7.24 0.50 -1.90
N TYR A 63 8.19 1.15 -2.54
CA TYR A 63 9.52 0.60 -2.74
C TYR A 63 10.61 1.64 -2.52
N MET A 64 11.82 1.14 -2.32
CA MET A 64 13.01 1.92 -2.07
C MET A 64 14.14 1.44 -2.98
N SER A 65 14.87 2.37 -3.57
CA SER A 65 16.05 2.08 -4.36
C SER A 65 17.30 2.09 -3.49
N HIS A 66 18.17 1.13 -3.70
CA HIS A 66 19.44 1.05 -2.99
C HIS A 66 20.59 1.62 -3.85
N LYS A 67 21.66 2.08 -3.21
CA LYS A 67 22.85 2.63 -3.89
C LYS A 67 23.50 1.65 -4.88
N ASN A 68 23.25 0.36 -4.73
CA ASN A 68 23.73 -0.69 -5.64
C ASN A 68 22.79 -0.96 -6.83
N GLY A 69 21.78 -0.10 -7.03
CA GLY A 69 20.79 -0.23 -8.11
C GLY A 69 19.69 -1.27 -7.88
N LYS A 70 19.67 -1.94 -6.73
CA LYS A 70 18.55 -2.83 -6.35
C LYS A 70 17.36 -2.02 -5.87
N VAL A 71 16.18 -2.60 -6.03
CA VAL A 71 14.91 -2.03 -5.56
C VAL A 71 14.28 -3.02 -4.61
N SER A 72 13.98 -2.60 -3.39
CA SER A 72 13.28 -3.43 -2.41
C SER A 72 11.82 -2.99 -2.27
N LEU A 73 10.92 -3.95 -2.41
CA LEU A 73 9.51 -3.76 -2.07
C LEU A 73 9.36 -3.71 -0.55
N ILE A 74 8.83 -2.59 -0.05
CA ILE A 74 8.70 -2.36 1.39
C ILE A 74 7.33 -2.78 1.91
N ASN A 75 6.26 -2.37 1.20
CA ASN A 75 4.89 -2.65 1.61
C ASN A 75 3.90 -2.38 0.48
N PHE A 76 2.69 -2.90 0.66
CA PHE A 76 1.50 -2.52 -0.10
C PHE A 76 0.67 -1.53 0.71
N ILE A 77 0.00 -0.63 0.00
CA ILE A 77 -0.97 0.32 0.55
C ILE A 77 -2.32 -0.01 -0.07
N GLN A 78 -3.34 -0.13 0.77
CA GLN A 78 -4.72 -0.29 0.36
C GLN A 78 -5.57 0.80 1.03
N ALA A 79 -6.59 1.28 0.34
CA ALA A 79 -7.54 2.22 0.90
C ALA A 79 -8.35 1.60 2.07
N PRO A 80 -8.64 2.36 3.17
CA PRO A 80 -8.18 3.73 3.41
C PRO A 80 -6.75 3.78 4.00
N SER A 81 -5.93 4.74 3.58
CA SER A 81 -4.56 4.87 4.10
C SER A 81 -4.00 6.28 3.91
N PHE A 82 -3.17 6.74 4.85
CA PHE A 82 -2.35 7.93 4.64
C PHE A 82 -1.07 7.59 3.86
N ILE A 83 -0.63 8.56 3.03
CA ILE A 83 0.66 8.54 2.33
C ILE A 83 1.32 9.90 2.55
N GLY A 84 2.56 9.89 3.06
CA GLY A 84 3.32 11.09 3.39
C GLY A 84 3.24 11.53 4.85
N GLU A 85 2.59 10.73 5.69
CA GLU A 85 2.41 10.98 7.12
C GLU A 85 3.73 11.15 7.88
N LEU A 86 4.76 10.36 7.52
CA LEU A 86 6.06 10.44 8.17
C LEU A 86 6.83 11.70 7.77
N GLY A 87 6.63 12.18 6.53
CA GLY A 87 7.18 13.45 6.07
C GLY A 87 6.49 14.64 6.75
N LEU A 88 5.17 14.60 6.92
CA LEU A 88 4.42 15.65 7.63
C LEU A 88 4.95 15.89 9.05
N ILE A 89 5.23 14.82 9.80
CA ILE A 89 5.72 14.89 11.18
C ILE A 89 7.25 14.97 11.29
N GLY A 90 7.96 15.11 10.16
CA GLY A 90 9.43 15.31 10.15
C GLY A 90 10.28 14.07 10.47
N VAL A 91 9.69 12.87 10.47
CA VAL A 91 10.43 11.60 10.70
C VAL A 91 11.14 11.14 9.43
N GLU A 92 10.59 11.44 8.26
CA GLU A 92 11.15 11.08 6.96
C GLU A 92 11.43 12.33 6.13
N ASN A 93 12.72 12.59 5.86
CA ASN A 93 13.13 13.75 5.06
C ASN A 93 13.05 13.48 3.54
N ILE A 94 13.09 12.22 3.15
CA ILE A 94 13.07 11.77 1.75
C ILE A 94 12.00 10.70 1.62
N THR A 95 11.02 10.96 0.76
CA THR A 95 9.94 10.00 0.51
C THR A 95 10.46 8.75 -0.20
N LYS A 96 9.81 7.62 0.05
CA LYS A 96 9.96 6.42 -0.76
C LYS A 96 9.09 6.52 -2.00
N SER A 97 9.41 5.73 -3.02
CA SER A 97 8.56 5.64 -4.20
C SER A 97 7.24 4.93 -3.89
N VAL A 98 6.12 5.50 -4.36
CA VAL A 98 4.78 4.90 -4.26
C VAL A 98 4.19 4.80 -5.66
N GLU A 99 4.06 3.57 -6.17
CA GLU A 99 3.53 3.24 -7.49
C GLU A 99 2.12 2.65 -7.39
N VAL A 100 1.23 3.12 -8.25
CA VAL A 100 -0.16 2.67 -8.32
C VAL A 100 -0.25 1.28 -8.95
N LEU A 101 -0.91 0.36 -8.25
CA LEU A 101 -1.22 -0.99 -8.74
C LEU A 101 -2.64 -1.08 -9.36
N GLU A 102 -3.59 -0.44 -8.72
CA GLU A 102 -4.97 -0.29 -9.17
C GLU A 102 -5.32 1.18 -9.10
N ASP A 103 -6.06 1.69 -10.07
CA ASP A 103 -6.40 3.11 -10.16
C ASP A 103 -6.77 3.70 -8.80
N CYS A 104 -6.04 4.73 -8.39
CA CYS A 104 -6.13 5.32 -7.08
C CYS A 104 -6.85 6.66 -7.11
N VAL A 105 -7.68 6.88 -6.08
CA VAL A 105 -8.25 8.20 -5.78
C VAL A 105 -7.81 8.61 -4.38
N CYS A 106 -7.31 9.83 -4.26
CA CYS A 106 -6.80 10.40 -3.02
C CYS A 106 -7.45 11.75 -2.72
N LEU A 107 -7.81 11.98 -1.47
CA LEU A 107 -7.99 13.32 -0.94
C LEU A 107 -6.62 13.86 -0.57
N ALA A 108 -6.20 14.96 -1.19
CA ALA A 108 -4.87 15.52 -1.11
C ALA A 108 -4.89 16.85 -0.33
N LEU A 109 -4.03 16.98 0.65
CA LEU A 109 -3.86 18.19 1.46
C LEU A 109 -2.50 18.82 1.13
N PRO A 110 -2.46 20.00 0.45
CA PRO A 110 -1.21 20.66 0.10
C PRO A 110 -0.50 21.14 1.37
N LEU A 111 0.67 20.59 1.67
CA LEU A 111 1.39 20.87 2.92
C LEU A 111 1.83 22.33 3.02
N LYS A 112 2.11 23.00 1.89
CA LYS A 112 2.42 24.44 1.87
C LYS A 112 1.31 25.30 2.50
N ASP A 113 0.04 24.86 2.42
CA ASP A 113 -1.13 25.66 2.82
C ASP A 113 -1.68 25.23 4.19
N CYS A 114 -1.52 23.95 4.59
CA CYS A 114 -2.19 23.42 5.77
C CYS A 114 -1.28 22.68 6.76
N GLN A 115 0.04 22.56 6.52
CA GLN A 115 0.92 21.79 7.41
C GLN A 115 0.86 22.27 8.87
N GLN A 116 0.89 23.57 9.11
CA GLN A 116 0.82 24.10 10.49
C GLN A 116 -0.53 23.81 11.15
N LEU A 117 -1.62 23.95 10.41
CA LEU A 117 -2.97 23.63 10.90
C LEU A 117 -3.05 22.16 11.31
N LEU A 118 -2.54 21.25 10.46
CA LEU A 118 -2.51 19.82 10.74
C LEU A 118 -1.68 19.48 11.98
N LEU A 119 -0.50 20.09 12.11
CA LEU A 119 0.40 19.85 13.25
C LEU A 119 -0.10 20.49 14.57
N GLN A 120 -1.03 21.42 14.53
CA GLN A 120 -1.67 22.04 15.70
C GLN A 120 -3.03 21.45 16.03
N ASP A 121 -3.60 20.62 15.16
CA ASP A 121 -4.90 19.99 15.38
C ASP A 121 -4.75 18.69 16.18
N ALA A 122 -5.08 18.76 17.48
CA ALA A 122 -5.01 17.60 18.38
C ALA A 122 -5.90 16.43 17.93
N THR A 123 -7.06 16.70 17.32
CA THR A 123 -7.96 15.65 16.79
C THR A 123 -7.27 14.90 15.64
N PHE A 124 -6.73 15.64 14.67
CA PHE A 124 -6.01 15.04 13.56
C PHE A 124 -4.79 14.26 14.03
N LEU A 125 -3.98 14.83 14.94
CA LEU A 125 -2.79 14.15 15.46
C LEU A 125 -3.15 12.86 16.22
N GLN A 126 -4.26 12.83 16.95
CA GLN A 126 -4.74 11.61 17.61
C GLN A 126 -5.07 10.52 16.59
N HIS A 127 -5.80 10.85 15.51
CA HIS A 127 -6.08 9.92 14.43
C HIS A 127 -4.81 9.45 13.71
N LEU A 128 -3.88 10.36 13.46
CA LEU A 128 -2.61 10.06 12.83
C LEU A 128 -1.74 9.13 13.69
N CYS A 129 -1.65 9.40 15.00
CA CYS A 129 -0.94 8.52 15.95
C CYS A 129 -1.53 7.12 15.99
N LYS A 130 -2.86 7.02 16.01
CA LYS A 130 -3.56 5.74 15.95
C LYS A 130 -3.21 4.99 14.65
N PHE A 131 -3.31 5.65 13.50
CA PHE A 131 -2.96 5.08 12.21
C PHE A 131 -1.51 4.57 12.15
N ILE A 132 -0.54 5.37 12.63
CA ILE A 132 0.88 4.98 12.65
C ILE A 132 1.10 3.81 13.60
N GLY A 133 0.43 3.81 14.76
CA GLY A 133 0.49 2.70 15.73
C GLY A 133 -0.03 1.39 15.14
N GLU A 134 -1.22 1.39 14.53
CA GLU A 134 -1.81 0.22 13.86
C GLU A 134 -0.92 -0.27 12.71
N LYS A 135 -0.39 0.63 11.91
CA LYS A 135 0.56 0.31 10.83
C LYS A 135 1.84 -0.34 11.36
N THR A 136 2.32 0.11 12.52
CA THR A 136 3.52 -0.45 13.18
C THR A 136 3.25 -1.84 13.74
N ILE A 137 2.12 -2.05 14.42
CA ILE A 137 1.69 -3.36 14.93
C ILE A 137 1.58 -4.35 13.77
N THR A 138 0.84 -4.00 12.71
CA THR A 138 0.67 -4.87 11.53
C THR A 138 2.01 -5.26 10.91
N ARG A 139 2.97 -4.33 10.80
CA ARG A 139 4.32 -4.63 10.28
C ARG A 139 5.08 -5.58 11.19
N THR A 140 5.00 -5.39 12.50
CA THR A 140 5.66 -6.25 13.49
C THR A 140 5.09 -7.67 13.46
N GLU A 141 3.78 -7.79 13.36
CA GLU A 141 3.10 -9.08 13.22
C GLU A 141 3.49 -9.79 11.92
N ASN A 142 3.50 -9.08 10.78
CA ASN A 142 3.93 -9.65 9.51
C ASN A 142 5.39 -10.10 9.54
N TYR A 143 6.26 -9.34 10.23
CA TYR A 143 7.63 -9.74 10.45
C TYR A 143 7.73 -11.03 11.27
N ALA A 144 7.01 -11.12 12.38
CA ALA A 144 6.95 -12.32 13.21
C ALA A 144 6.42 -13.53 12.44
N LYS A 145 5.38 -13.35 11.64
CA LYS A 145 4.81 -14.41 10.76
C LYS A 145 5.84 -14.92 9.75
N ASN A 146 6.71 -14.05 9.22
CA ASN A 146 7.77 -14.47 8.30
C ASN A 146 8.77 -15.46 8.90
N TYR A 147 8.92 -15.49 10.20
CA TYR A 147 9.78 -16.47 10.90
C TYR A 147 9.05 -17.71 11.38
N SER A 148 7.76 -17.61 11.67
CA SER A 148 7.01 -18.64 12.38
C SER A 148 6.27 -19.61 11.46
N TYR A 149 5.96 -19.20 10.22
CA TYR A 149 5.12 -20.00 9.33
C TYR A 149 5.87 -20.52 8.10
N PRO A 150 5.47 -21.69 7.58
CA PRO A 150 6.02 -22.23 6.33
C PRO A 150 5.94 -21.24 5.18
N PHE A 151 6.88 -21.33 4.25
CA PHE A 151 6.93 -20.38 3.14
C PHE A 151 5.71 -20.49 2.22
N GLU A 152 5.15 -21.69 2.06
CA GLU A 152 3.94 -21.95 1.28
C GLU A 152 2.75 -21.10 1.75
N ASN A 153 2.55 -21.01 3.06
CA ASN A 153 1.49 -20.22 3.67
C ASN A 153 1.69 -18.72 3.39
N ARG A 154 2.92 -18.25 3.57
CA ARG A 154 3.29 -16.85 3.31
C ARG A 154 3.16 -16.48 1.84
N LEU A 155 3.56 -17.40 0.95
CA LEU A 155 3.41 -17.20 -0.50
C LEU A 155 1.94 -17.18 -0.92
N ALA A 156 1.10 -18.06 -0.36
CA ALA A 156 -0.34 -18.07 -0.62
C ALA A 156 -0.99 -16.73 -0.20
N ALA A 157 -0.68 -16.26 1.01
CA ALA A 157 -1.17 -14.96 1.50
C ALA A 157 -0.67 -13.80 0.61
N PHE A 158 0.59 -13.84 0.17
CA PHE A 158 1.16 -12.83 -0.71
C PHE A 158 0.49 -12.82 -2.09
N ILE A 159 0.23 -13.98 -2.69
CA ILE A 159 -0.48 -14.09 -3.95
C ILE A 159 -1.88 -13.48 -3.84
N LEU A 160 -2.64 -13.82 -2.79
CA LEU A 160 -3.97 -13.27 -2.54
C LEU A 160 -3.96 -11.77 -2.27
N LEU A 161 -2.91 -11.27 -1.62
CA LEU A 161 -2.74 -9.84 -1.35
C LEU A 161 -2.46 -9.03 -2.63
N THR A 162 -1.71 -9.61 -3.59
CA THR A 162 -1.20 -8.87 -4.75
C THR A 162 -1.90 -9.20 -6.05
N GLU A 163 -2.81 -10.18 -6.04
CA GLU A 163 -3.52 -10.59 -7.23
C GLU A 163 -4.38 -9.46 -7.83
N GLN A 164 -4.47 -9.45 -9.14
CA GLN A 164 -5.33 -8.57 -9.92
C GLN A 164 -6.16 -9.43 -10.89
N ASN A 165 -7.48 -9.34 -10.78
CA ASN A 165 -8.38 -10.12 -11.63
C ASN A 165 -8.06 -11.63 -11.64
N ASN A 166 -7.84 -12.20 -10.46
CA ASN A 166 -7.48 -13.60 -10.27
C ASN A 166 -6.10 -14.01 -10.85
N CYS A 167 -5.22 -13.03 -11.09
CA CYS A 167 -3.90 -13.22 -11.68
C CYS A 167 -2.79 -12.69 -10.72
N TYR A 168 -1.77 -13.49 -10.49
CA TYR A 168 -0.53 -13.07 -9.85
C TYR A 168 0.51 -12.72 -10.93
N ILE A 169 0.98 -11.46 -10.93
CA ILE A 169 1.85 -10.89 -11.96
C ILE A 169 3.09 -10.18 -11.40
N GLU A 170 3.30 -10.24 -10.07
CA GLU A 170 4.40 -9.52 -9.41
C GLU A 170 5.77 -10.02 -9.89
N LYS A 171 6.74 -9.11 -9.93
CA LYS A 171 8.13 -9.49 -10.24
C LYS A 171 8.68 -10.41 -9.15
N HIS A 172 9.15 -11.59 -9.55
CA HIS A 172 9.65 -12.59 -8.61
C HIS A 172 10.85 -12.11 -7.79
N THR A 173 11.65 -11.16 -8.30
CA THR A 173 12.74 -10.53 -7.55
C THR A 173 12.19 -9.71 -6.39
N GLU A 174 11.20 -8.84 -6.64
CA GLU A 174 10.55 -8.02 -5.62
C GLU A 174 9.80 -8.91 -4.61
N ALA A 175 9.08 -9.92 -5.10
CA ALA A 175 8.37 -10.88 -4.24
C ALA A 175 9.31 -11.68 -3.32
N SER A 176 10.46 -12.15 -3.84
CA SER A 176 11.42 -12.90 -3.04
C SER A 176 12.05 -12.04 -1.94
N GLU A 177 12.32 -10.76 -2.23
CA GLU A 177 12.82 -9.81 -1.23
C GLU A 177 11.77 -9.51 -0.16
N TYR A 178 10.54 -9.21 -0.57
CA TYR A 178 9.43 -8.95 0.36
C TYR A 178 9.16 -10.13 1.31
N LEU A 179 9.17 -11.35 0.76
CA LEU A 179 8.93 -12.60 1.52
C LEU A 179 10.18 -13.11 2.25
N ASN A 180 11.32 -12.40 2.12
CA ASN A 180 12.61 -12.77 2.71
C ASN A 180 13.02 -14.23 2.41
N VAL A 181 12.98 -14.60 1.13
CA VAL A 181 13.40 -15.93 0.63
C VAL A 181 14.30 -15.80 -0.58
N SER A 182 15.04 -16.87 -0.90
CA SER A 182 15.81 -16.88 -2.14
C SER A 182 14.89 -16.96 -3.37
N TYR A 183 15.28 -16.30 -4.46
CA TYR A 183 14.58 -16.37 -5.74
C TYR A 183 14.34 -17.83 -6.20
N ARG A 184 15.33 -18.71 -5.99
CA ARG A 184 15.22 -20.14 -6.33
C ARG A 184 14.11 -20.82 -5.51
N HIS A 185 14.02 -20.53 -4.20
CA HIS A 185 13.00 -21.11 -3.34
C HIS A 185 11.60 -20.63 -3.71
N LEU A 186 11.45 -19.33 -4.03
CA LEU A 186 10.19 -18.79 -4.55
C LEU A 186 9.73 -19.55 -5.81
N LEU A 187 10.61 -19.70 -6.80
CA LEU A 187 10.27 -20.41 -8.02
C LEU A 187 9.92 -21.89 -7.79
N TYR A 188 10.64 -22.54 -6.86
CA TYR A 188 10.36 -23.92 -6.49
C TYR A 188 8.93 -24.08 -5.96
N VAL A 189 8.51 -23.21 -5.02
CA VAL A 189 7.17 -23.29 -4.44
C VAL A 189 6.09 -22.87 -5.42
N LEU A 190 6.32 -21.85 -6.26
CA LEU A 190 5.39 -21.51 -7.35
C LEU A 190 5.17 -22.69 -8.31
N ASN A 191 6.22 -23.41 -8.67
CA ASN A 191 6.12 -24.62 -9.50
C ASN A 191 5.32 -25.74 -8.78
N ARG A 192 5.55 -25.94 -7.47
CA ARG A 192 4.75 -26.87 -6.68
C ARG A 192 3.25 -26.50 -6.70
N PHE A 193 2.92 -25.22 -6.51
CA PHE A 193 1.52 -24.76 -6.60
C PHE A 193 0.91 -25.02 -7.97
N CYS A 194 1.70 -24.92 -9.05
CA CYS A 194 1.24 -25.29 -10.38
C CYS A 194 1.01 -26.81 -10.51
N GLN A 195 1.92 -27.65 -9.98
CA GLN A 195 1.77 -29.11 -10.01
C GLN A 195 0.56 -29.60 -9.20
N GLN A 196 0.21 -28.88 -8.14
CA GLN A 196 -0.94 -29.15 -7.28
C GLN A 196 -2.25 -28.52 -7.80
N ASN A 197 -2.21 -27.89 -8.98
CA ASN A 197 -3.34 -27.17 -9.60
C ASN A 197 -3.90 -26.00 -8.75
N TYR A 198 -3.12 -25.44 -7.81
CA TYR A 198 -3.53 -24.21 -7.12
C TYR A 198 -3.37 -23.01 -8.04
N LEU A 199 -2.35 -23.04 -8.91
CA LEU A 199 -2.06 -22.03 -9.91
C LEU A 199 -1.89 -22.66 -11.28
N ARG A 200 -2.16 -21.87 -12.35
CA ARG A 200 -1.82 -22.21 -13.73
C ARG A 200 -0.91 -21.12 -14.29
N LYS A 201 0.26 -21.51 -14.77
CA LYS A 201 1.22 -20.58 -15.34
C LYS A 201 1.00 -20.41 -16.84
N GLU A 202 0.90 -19.16 -17.29
CA GLU A 202 0.91 -18.77 -18.71
C GLU A 202 1.93 -17.63 -18.92
N GLY A 203 3.04 -17.93 -19.56
CA GLY A 203 4.12 -16.97 -19.74
C GLY A 203 4.70 -16.49 -18.39
N ARG A 204 4.49 -15.21 -18.06
CA ARG A 204 4.91 -14.59 -16.79
C ARG A 204 3.78 -14.47 -15.77
N THR A 205 2.56 -14.83 -16.15
CA THR A 205 1.37 -14.69 -15.30
C THR A 205 1.02 -16.04 -14.68
N TYR A 206 0.55 -16.01 -13.44
CA TYR A 206 0.00 -17.17 -12.74
C TYR A 206 -1.46 -16.91 -12.44
N TYR A 207 -2.35 -17.77 -12.99
CA TYR A 207 -3.80 -17.72 -12.77
C TYR A 207 -4.15 -18.57 -11.56
N ILE A 208 -4.94 -18.02 -10.65
CA ILE A 208 -5.45 -18.75 -9.49
C ILE A 208 -6.50 -19.76 -9.98
N GLN A 209 -6.27 -21.05 -9.72
CA GLN A 209 -7.17 -22.15 -10.06
C GLN A 209 -7.97 -22.62 -8.84
N ASP A 210 -7.32 -22.71 -7.69
CA ASP A 210 -7.95 -23.11 -6.43
C ASP A 210 -7.74 -22.03 -5.37
N ARG A 211 -8.63 -21.03 -5.39
CA ARG A 211 -8.63 -19.93 -4.43
C ARG A 211 -8.87 -20.43 -3.02
N ASN A 212 -9.78 -21.39 -2.84
CA ASN A 212 -10.13 -21.90 -1.51
C ASN A 212 -8.92 -22.54 -0.80
N THR A 213 -8.09 -23.27 -1.53
CA THR A 213 -6.86 -23.84 -0.95
C THR A 213 -5.84 -22.76 -0.62
N LEU A 214 -5.66 -21.75 -1.48
CA LEU A 214 -4.77 -20.63 -1.17
C LEU A 214 -5.27 -19.84 0.06
N GLU A 215 -6.57 -19.63 0.20
CA GLU A 215 -7.17 -18.98 1.37
C GLU A 215 -6.94 -19.79 2.65
N LYS A 216 -7.13 -21.11 2.62
CA LYS A 216 -6.82 -22.00 3.77
C LYS A 216 -5.36 -21.90 4.18
N LEU A 217 -4.42 -21.95 3.21
CA LEU A 217 -3.00 -21.77 3.50
C LEU A 217 -2.70 -20.40 4.11
N ALA A 218 -3.33 -19.35 3.58
CA ALA A 218 -3.17 -18.00 4.10
C ALA A 218 -3.82 -17.81 5.49
N ASP A 219 -4.95 -18.47 5.76
CA ASP A 219 -5.69 -18.36 7.00
C ASP A 219 -4.92 -18.95 8.20
N GLU A 220 -4.02 -19.92 7.97
CA GLU A 220 -3.10 -20.39 9.01
C GLU A 220 -2.21 -19.27 9.57
N LEU A 221 -2.05 -18.15 8.83
CA LEU A 221 -1.33 -16.95 9.29
C LEU A 221 -2.19 -16.02 10.15
N LYS A 222 -3.52 -16.23 10.21
CA LYS A 222 -4.42 -15.44 11.05
C LYS A 222 -4.37 -15.98 12.47
N ILE A 223 -4.06 -15.13 13.42
CA ILE A 223 -4.13 -15.41 14.87
C ILE A 223 -5.49 -14.90 15.34
#